data_0f6faead899568f1a1e09eec7d31431c
#
_entry.id   0f6faead899568f1a1e09eec7d31431c
#
_cell.length_a   1.000
_cell.length_b   1.000
_cell.length_c   1.000
_cell.angle_alpha   90.00
_cell.angle_beta   90.00
_cell.angle_gamma   90.00
#
_symmetry.space_group_name_H-M   'P 1'
#
loop_
_entity.id
_entity.type
_entity.pdbx_description
1 polymer ?
#
loop_
_entity_poly.entity_id
_entity_poly.type
_entity_poly.pdbx_seq_one_letter_code
_entity_poly.pdbx_strand_id
1 'polypeptide(L)'
;MIDIKSFNEYPDIDKPRRLRKYVLIWCSKGTLKVMVDETELKLKEHEVLTITSGQIHYLKNYRKAEGCILEFTVDFFCKNDNDIELIFHNGLFCHFDLNEVIKIPNHGVVQTQLELIKKELLLKPYQHYISIHSRIELILVEINRAKVERGDEIWKPDALFLKFIETVRANFNKNYSLEQVARKLGTTEAKLNEQSKLHTGRTAQNVIYGLIASEAKRLLIYQNYSVKEVAYQLGFNDPFYFSNFFKKHAGISPKSYQSKYAL
;
A
#
# COMPACT_ATOMS: atom_id res chain seq x y z
N MET A 1 -13.91 4.02 4.92
CA MET A 1 -13.78 5.06 5.95
C MET A 1 -12.52 5.88 5.68
N ILE A 2 -12.55 7.18 5.98
CA ILE A 2 -11.45 8.12 5.73
C ILE A 2 -11.09 8.85 7.04
N ASP A 3 -9.81 9.19 7.22
CA ASP A 3 -9.29 10.01 8.33
C ASP A 3 -8.08 10.84 7.87
N ILE A 4 -7.86 11.99 8.48
CA ILE A 4 -6.68 12.84 8.28
C ILE A 4 -6.26 13.47 9.60
N LYS A 5 -4.99 13.33 9.96
CA LYS A 5 -4.42 13.88 11.20
C LYS A 5 -3.02 14.44 10.97
N SER A 6 -2.70 15.51 11.66
CA SER A 6 -1.33 16.01 11.74
C SER A 6 -0.43 15.04 12.51
N PHE A 7 0.87 15.08 12.31
CA PHE A 7 1.81 14.16 12.97
C PHE A 7 1.68 14.18 14.49
N ASN A 8 1.46 15.36 15.09
CA ASN A 8 1.32 15.52 16.54
C ASN A 8 -0.05 15.09 17.09
N GLU A 9 -1.05 14.96 16.24
CA GLU A 9 -2.42 14.51 16.60
C GLU A 9 -2.58 13.00 16.48
N TYR A 10 -1.58 12.31 15.94
CA TYR A 10 -1.68 10.87 15.66
C TYR A 10 -1.16 10.05 16.85
N PRO A 11 -2.00 9.23 17.50
CA PRO A 11 -1.57 8.43 18.63
C PRO A 11 -0.59 7.34 18.18
N ASP A 12 0.45 7.09 18.99
CA ASP A 12 1.42 6.01 18.77
C ASP A 12 2.03 5.98 17.34
N ILE A 13 2.22 7.16 16.74
CA ILE A 13 2.71 7.31 15.36
C ILE A 13 4.12 6.73 15.17
N ASP A 14 4.88 6.60 16.25
CA ASP A 14 6.25 6.07 16.34
C ASP A 14 6.30 4.56 16.65
N LYS A 15 5.14 3.91 16.79
CA LYS A 15 5.05 2.46 16.96
C LYS A 15 4.64 1.77 15.65
N PRO A 16 5.14 0.56 15.37
CA PRO A 16 4.71 -0.22 14.23
C PRO A 16 3.20 -0.44 14.22
N ARG A 17 2.55 -0.06 13.13
CA ARG A 17 1.12 -0.22 12.95
C ARG A 17 0.80 -0.77 11.57
N ARG A 18 -0.27 -1.54 11.49
CA ARG A 18 -0.79 -2.12 10.27
C ARG A 18 -2.23 -1.70 10.06
N LEU A 19 -2.50 -1.08 8.94
CA LEU A 19 -3.83 -0.61 8.58
C LEU A 19 -4.33 -1.30 7.31
N ARG A 20 -5.61 -1.67 7.27
CA ARG A 20 -6.29 -2.07 6.04
C ARG A 20 -6.84 -0.85 5.30
N LYS A 21 -5.96 0.14 5.10
CA LYS A 21 -6.23 1.40 4.43
C LYS A 21 -5.05 1.77 3.53
N TYR A 22 -5.30 2.57 2.54
CA TYR A 22 -4.27 3.31 1.81
C TYR A 22 -3.87 4.52 2.62
N VAL A 23 -2.58 4.79 2.69
CA VAL A 23 -2.02 5.85 3.52
C VAL A 23 -1.16 6.77 2.65
N LEU A 24 -1.42 8.07 2.75
CA LEU A 24 -0.61 9.10 2.14
C LEU A 24 0.00 9.95 3.26
N ILE A 25 1.33 9.98 3.31
CA ILE A 25 2.08 10.81 4.27
C ILE A 25 2.60 12.03 3.52
N TRP A 26 2.19 13.20 3.94
CA TRP A 26 2.61 14.50 3.40
C TRP A 26 3.50 15.23 4.39
N CYS A 27 4.73 15.60 3.96
CA CYS A 27 5.62 16.47 4.73
C CYS A 27 5.55 17.89 4.18
N SER A 28 4.92 18.81 4.93
CA SER A 28 4.79 20.21 4.53
C SER A 28 6.02 21.04 4.89
N LYS A 29 6.75 20.66 5.96
CA LYS A 29 7.95 21.35 6.41
C LYS A 29 8.88 20.43 7.19
N GLY A 30 10.19 20.63 7.05
CA GLY A 30 11.20 19.90 7.77
C GLY A 30 11.56 18.56 7.16
N THR A 31 11.88 17.58 8.00
CA THR A 31 12.31 16.25 7.56
C THR A 31 11.94 15.21 8.60
N LEU A 32 11.46 14.07 8.16
CA LEU A 32 11.17 12.90 9.00
C LEU A 32 11.66 11.62 8.34
N LYS A 33 11.67 10.53 9.11
CA LYS A 33 11.91 9.19 8.60
C LYS A 33 10.65 8.36 8.78
N VAL A 34 10.35 7.55 7.79
CA VAL A 34 9.23 6.59 7.80
C VAL A 34 9.80 5.20 7.62
N MET A 35 9.47 4.31 8.53
CA MET A 35 9.67 2.88 8.31
C MET A 35 8.47 2.33 7.57
N VAL A 36 8.69 1.63 6.49
CA VAL A 36 7.66 0.87 5.77
C VAL A 36 8.17 -0.55 5.60
N ASP A 37 7.49 -1.48 6.22
CA ASP A 37 7.95 -2.87 6.36
C ASP A 37 9.42 -2.88 6.87
N GLU A 38 10.39 -3.30 6.07
CA GLU A 38 11.82 -3.39 6.44
C GLU A 38 12.64 -2.18 5.94
N THR A 39 12.00 -1.22 5.26
CA THR A 39 12.71 -0.13 4.58
C THR A 39 12.55 1.19 5.34
N GLU A 40 13.66 1.85 5.64
CA GLU A 40 13.66 3.22 6.16
C GLU A 40 13.70 4.21 5.00
N LEU A 41 12.68 5.07 4.91
CA LEU A 41 12.54 6.11 3.92
C LEU A 41 12.66 7.48 4.59
N LYS A 42 13.33 8.42 3.94
CA LYS A 42 13.47 9.80 4.42
C LYS A 42 12.56 10.70 3.61
N LEU A 43 11.61 11.36 4.28
CA LEU A 43 10.78 12.41 3.71
C LEU A 43 11.33 13.78 4.08
N LYS A 44 11.40 14.65 3.09
CA LYS A 44 11.75 16.06 3.22
C LYS A 44 10.53 16.94 2.95
N GLU A 45 10.73 18.22 3.10
CA GLU A 45 9.74 19.25 2.82
C GLU A 45 9.20 19.15 1.37
N HIS A 46 7.87 19.20 1.26
CA HIS A 46 7.10 19.05 0.01
C HIS A 46 7.26 17.68 -0.67
N GLU A 47 7.50 16.65 0.12
CA GLU A 47 7.52 15.27 -0.36
C GLU A 47 6.33 14.48 0.18
N VAL A 48 5.89 13.54 -0.62
CA VAL A 48 4.81 12.61 -0.31
C VAL A 48 5.31 11.17 -0.38
N LEU A 49 4.75 10.34 0.49
CA LEU A 49 4.92 8.88 0.45
C LEU A 49 3.56 8.21 0.45
N THR A 50 3.35 7.28 -0.47
CA THR A 50 2.15 6.44 -0.51
C THR A 50 2.45 5.05 0.02
N ILE A 51 1.54 4.52 0.85
CA ILE A 51 1.66 3.20 1.49
C ILE A 51 0.40 2.41 1.19
N THR A 52 0.57 1.21 0.64
CA THR A 52 -0.55 0.35 0.29
C THR A 52 -1.17 -0.32 1.53
N SER A 53 -2.43 -0.73 1.38
CA SER A 53 -3.17 -1.44 2.42
C SER A 53 -2.39 -2.67 2.92
N GLY A 54 -2.27 -2.80 4.24
CA GLY A 54 -1.64 -3.94 4.90
C GLY A 54 -0.13 -3.84 5.08
N GLN A 55 0.56 -2.82 4.54
CA GLN A 55 1.96 -2.56 4.89
C GLN A 55 2.07 -2.03 6.32
N ILE A 56 3.12 -2.46 7.01
CA ILE A 56 3.43 -1.96 8.34
C ILE A 56 4.25 -0.69 8.22
N HIS A 57 3.89 0.34 8.98
CA HIS A 57 4.58 1.60 8.94
C HIS A 57 4.55 2.33 10.28
N TYR A 58 5.54 3.19 10.51
CA TYR A 58 5.63 4.11 11.64
C TYR A 58 6.64 5.22 11.36
N LEU A 59 6.53 6.34 12.08
CA LEU A 59 7.37 7.50 11.89
C LEU A 59 8.52 7.53 12.91
N LYS A 60 9.69 7.96 12.45
CA LYS A 60 10.85 8.26 13.28
C LYS A 60 11.27 9.72 13.08
N ASN A 61 11.82 10.34 14.12
CA ASN A 61 12.37 11.71 14.06
C ASN A 61 11.40 12.77 13.50
N TYR A 62 10.09 12.59 13.72
CA TYR A 62 9.04 13.44 13.16
C TYR A 62 8.78 14.74 13.93
N ARG A 63 9.26 14.88 15.18
CA ARG A 63 8.93 16.01 16.09
C ARG A 63 9.30 17.38 15.55
N LYS A 64 10.26 17.48 14.63
CA LYS A 64 10.69 18.73 13.98
C LYS A 64 10.11 18.88 12.56
N ALA A 65 9.22 18.02 12.17
CA ALA A 65 8.53 18.06 10.89
C ALA A 65 7.06 18.44 11.08
N GLU A 66 6.53 19.16 10.11
CA GLU A 66 5.09 19.46 9.99
C GLU A 66 4.52 18.69 8.81
N GLY A 67 3.27 18.26 8.93
CA GLY A 67 2.59 17.52 7.89
C GLY A 67 1.41 16.73 8.41
N CYS A 68 0.88 15.86 7.58
CA CYS A 68 -0.28 15.05 7.93
C CYS A 68 -0.25 13.66 7.28
N ILE A 69 -1.08 12.80 7.82
CA ILE A 69 -1.36 11.46 7.32
C ILE A 69 -2.82 11.40 6.92
N LEU A 70 -3.07 11.14 5.64
CA LEU A 70 -4.39 10.85 5.08
C LEU A 70 -4.54 9.34 4.92
N GLU A 71 -5.60 8.78 5.46
CA GLU A 71 -5.93 7.36 5.42
C GLU A 71 -7.32 7.14 4.84
N PHE A 72 -7.46 6.21 3.89
CA PHE A 72 -8.77 5.85 3.34
C PHE A 72 -8.83 4.39 2.92
N THR A 73 -10.04 3.82 2.94
CA THR A 73 -10.28 2.44 2.48
C THR A 73 -10.56 2.42 0.99
N VAL A 74 -10.31 1.28 0.34
CA VAL A 74 -10.65 1.07 -1.07
C VAL A 74 -12.15 1.30 -1.30
N ASP A 75 -13.02 0.79 -0.42
CA ASP A 75 -14.49 0.95 -0.54
C ASP A 75 -14.94 2.41 -0.43
N PHE A 76 -14.18 3.26 0.24
CA PHE A 76 -14.48 4.70 0.31
C PHE A 76 -14.16 5.37 -1.03
N PHE A 77 -13.00 5.09 -1.60
CA PHE A 77 -12.51 5.79 -2.78
C PHE A 77 -12.97 5.15 -4.08
N CYS A 78 -12.80 3.84 -4.25
CA CYS A 78 -13.08 3.17 -5.51
C CYS A 78 -14.56 2.83 -5.66
N LYS A 79 -15.29 3.61 -6.44
CA LYS A 79 -16.70 3.41 -6.79
C LYS A 79 -16.88 2.65 -8.10
N ASN A 80 -15.90 2.77 -8.99
CA ASN A 80 -15.90 2.19 -10.33
C ASN A 80 -14.47 1.85 -10.76
N ASP A 81 -14.31 1.31 -11.97
CA ASP A 81 -13.01 0.89 -12.48
C ASP A 81 -12.04 2.06 -12.73
N ASN A 82 -12.55 3.24 -13.09
CA ASN A 82 -11.72 4.43 -13.28
C ASN A 82 -11.09 4.89 -11.94
N ASP A 83 -11.83 4.82 -10.85
CA ASP A 83 -11.29 5.15 -9.52
C ASP A 83 -10.19 4.16 -9.13
N ILE A 84 -10.38 2.87 -9.45
CA ILE A 84 -9.36 1.84 -9.20
C ILE A 84 -8.10 2.14 -10.03
N GLU A 85 -8.26 2.47 -11.29
CA GLU A 85 -7.14 2.82 -12.17
C GLU A 85 -6.41 4.07 -11.67
N LEU A 86 -7.14 5.10 -11.24
CA LEU A 86 -6.56 6.34 -10.74
C LEU A 86 -5.71 6.16 -9.50
N ILE A 87 -6.19 5.39 -8.51
CA ILE A 87 -5.48 5.17 -7.23
C ILE A 87 -4.14 4.43 -7.44
N PHE A 88 -4.07 3.59 -8.48
CA PHE A 88 -2.86 2.82 -8.77
C PHE A 88 -2.05 3.37 -9.95
N HIS A 89 -2.48 4.50 -10.53
CA HIS A 89 -1.80 5.13 -11.65
C HIS A 89 -0.32 5.40 -11.32
N ASN A 90 0.57 5.16 -12.27
CA ASN A 90 2.02 5.33 -12.13
C ASN A 90 2.61 4.61 -10.89
N GLY A 91 2.01 3.50 -10.47
CA GLY A 91 2.48 2.71 -9.34
C GLY A 91 2.13 3.28 -7.95
N LEU A 92 1.34 4.35 -7.87
CA LEU A 92 0.87 4.86 -6.58
C LEU A 92 0.15 3.74 -5.82
N PHE A 93 0.37 3.53 -4.58
CA PHE A 93 -0.21 2.47 -3.75
C PHE A 93 -0.11 1.03 -4.29
N CYS A 94 0.51 0.81 -5.46
CA CYS A 94 0.70 -0.52 -6.04
C CYS A 94 2.13 -1.00 -5.83
N HIS A 95 2.57 -1.01 -4.59
CA HIS A 95 3.94 -1.38 -4.26
C HIS A 95 4.12 -2.89 -4.26
N PHE A 96 4.75 -3.40 -5.31
CA PHE A 96 5.18 -4.80 -5.38
C PHE A 96 6.48 -5.03 -4.62
N ASP A 97 7.41 -4.08 -4.73
CA ASP A 97 8.76 -4.24 -4.19
C ASP A 97 9.27 -2.98 -3.45
N LEU A 98 8.88 -1.75 -3.85
CA LEU A 98 9.45 -0.52 -3.30
C LEU A 98 8.39 0.58 -3.14
N ASN A 99 8.32 1.15 -1.94
CA ASN A 99 7.67 2.44 -1.74
C ASN A 99 8.62 3.55 -2.20
N GLU A 100 8.08 4.61 -2.77
CA GLU A 100 8.89 5.72 -3.22
C GLU A 100 8.45 7.05 -2.61
N VAL A 101 9.44 7.91 -2.39
CA VAL A 101 9.23 9.30 -1.97
C VAL A 101 9.18 10.17 -3.22
N ILE A 102 8.13 10.97 -3.34
CA ILE A 102 7.86 11.80 -4.51
C ILE A 102 7.88 13.26 -4.08
N LYS A 103 8.76 14.06 -4.70
CA LYS A 103 8.78 15.52 -4.54
C LYS A 103 7.66 16.13 -5.35
N ILE A 104 6.89 17.05 -4.75
CA ILE A 104 5.76 17.71 -5.39
C ILE A 104 6.15 19.17 -5.71
N PRO A 105 6.38 19.52 -6.98
CA PRO A 105 6.71 20.89 -7.36
C PRO A 105 5.57 21.85 -7.04
N ASN A 106 4.34 21.50 -7.40
CA ASN A 106 3.15 22.30 -7.14
C ASN A 106 2.52 21.98 -5.77
N HIS A 107 3.36 22.04 -4.73
CA HIS A 107 3.02 21.62 -3.36
C HIS A 107 1.81 22.38 -2.76
N GLY A 108 1.58 23.64 -3.18
CA GLY A 108 0.46 24.44 -2.69
C GLY A 108 -0.90 23.84 -3.00
N VAL A 109 -1.05 23.18 -4.16
CA VAL A 109 -2.30 22.49 -4.51
C VAL A 109 -2.54 21.33 -3.56
N VAL A 110 -1.56 20.47 -3.34
CA VAL A 110 -1.69 19.31 -2.43
C VAL A 110 -2.00 19.79 -1.02
N GLN A 111 -1.25 20.78 -0.51
CA GLN A 111 -1.48 21.36 0.82
C GLN A 111 -2.91 21.86 0.98
N THR A 112 -3.40 22.65 0.02
CA THR A 112 -4.76 23.20 0.04
C THR A 112 -5.82 22.08 0.06
N GLN A 113 -5.66 21.03 -0.76
CA GLN A 113 -6.65 19.94 -0.77
C GLN A 113 -6.66 19.18 0.57
N LEU A 114 -5.51 18.94 1.19
CA LEU A 114 -5.43 18.26 2.49
C LEU A 114 -6.09 19.09 3.61
N GLU A 115 -5.89 20.41 3.61
CA GLU A 115 -6.53 21.33 4.57
C GLU A 115 -8.07 21.35 4.39
N LEU A 116 -8.52 21.37 3.15
CA LEU A 116 -9.96 21.33 2.84
C LEU A 116 -10.58 19.97 3.22
N ILE A 117 -9.88 18.84 3.01
CA ILE A 117 -10.31 17.52 3.51
C ILE A 117 -10.48 17.56 5.04
N LYS A 118 -9.50 18.12 5.76
CA LYS A 118 -9.55 18.26 7.21
C LYS A 118 -10.77 19.07 7.66
N LYS A 119 -11.06 20.18 6.96
CA LYS A 119 -12.24 21.03 7.20
C LYS A 119 -13.56 20.29 6.92
N GLU A 120 -13.66 19.55 5.82
CA GLU A 120 -14.82 18.75 5.45
C GLU A 120 -15.16 17.68 6.51
N LEU A 121 -14.12 16.98 7.01
CA LEU A 121 -14.29 15.97 8.06
C LEU A 121 -14.70 16.56 9.41
N LEU A 122 -14.26 17.79 9.72
CA LEU A 122 -14.61 18.50 10.95
C LEU A 122 -16.05 19.01 10.90
N LEU A 123 -16.42 19.72 9.84
CA LEU A 123 -17.71 20.43 9.72
C LEU A 123 -18.83 19.55 9.19
N LYS A 124 -18.51 18.50 8.44
CA LYS A 124 -19.46 17.55 7.83
C LYS A 124 -20.62 18.22 7.09
N PRO A 125 -20.37 19.19 6.17
CA PRO A 125 -21.42 19.80 5.39
C PRO A 125 -22.12 18.76 4.50
N TYR A 126 -23.28 19.14 3.94
CA TYR A 126 -23.99 18.27 3.01
C TYR A 126 -23.03 17.79 1.88
N GLN A 127 -23.09 16.51 1.54
CA GLN A 127 -22.22 15.85 0.53
C GLN A 127 -20.69 15.93 0.81
N HIS A 128 -20.25 16.12 2.04
CA HIS A 128 -18.82 16.19 2.40
C HIS A 128 -17.99 15.00 1.88
N TYR A 129 -18.54 13.78 1.85
CA TYR A 129 -17.81 12.63 1.33
C TYR A 129 -17.58 12.70 -0.18
N ILE A 130 -18.47 13.31 -0.96
CA ILE A 130 -18.25 13.55 -2.40
C ILE A 130 -17.16 14.59 -2.57
N SER A 131 -17.21 15.69 -1.82
CA SER A 131 -16.17 16.72 -1.83
C SER A 131 -14.79 16.14 -1.47
N ILE A 132 -14.70 15.32 -0.44
CA ILE A 132 -13.47 14.68 -0.02
C ILE A 132 -12.92 13.75 -1.12
N HIS A 133 -13.78 12.94 -1.74
CA HIS A 133 -13.40 12.06 -2.84
C HIS A 133 -12.72 12.84 -3.97
N SER A 134 -13.37 13.90 -4.49
CA SER A 134 -12.81 14.72 -5.55
C SER A 134 -11.49 15.41 -5.17
N ARG A 135 -11.32 15.78 -3.89
CA ARG A 135 -10.05 16.34 -3.40
C ARG A 135 -8.93 15.32 -3.39
N ILE A 136 -9.21 14.07 -3.05
CA ILE A 136 -8.22 12.97 -3.14
C ILE A 136 -7.84 12.77 -4.60
N GLU A 137 -8.79 12.76 -5.53
CA GLU A 137 -8.50 12.67 -6.96
C GLU A 137 -7.52 13.77 -7.43
N LEU A 138 -7.76 15.03 -7.03
CA LEU A 138 -6.86 16.14 -7.35
C LEU A 138 -5.46 15.95 -6.77
N ILE A 139 -5.34 15.45 -5.54
CA ILE A 139 -4.04 15.12 -4.93
C ILE A 139 -3.33 14.04 -5.75
N LEU A 140 -4.01 12.96 -6.12
CA LEU A 140 -3.43 11.87 -6.92
C LEU A 140 -2.99 12.37 -8.31
N VAL A 141 -3.75 13.27 -8.93
CA VAL A 141 -3.38 13.91 -10.19
C VAL A 141 -2.07 14.71 -10.05
N GLU A 142 -1.92 15.52 -9.00
CA GLU A 142 -0.69 16.30 -8.77
C GLU A 142 0.52 15.39 -8.50
N ILE A 143 0.34 14.31 -7.76
CA ILE A 143 1.41 13.32 -7.53
C ILE A 143 1.83 12.65 -8.85
N ASN A 144 0.86 12.27 -9.69
CA ASN A 144 1.13 11.69 -11.00
C ASN A 144 1.83 12.66 -11.94
N ARG A 145 1.44 13.94 -11.94
CA ARG A 145 2.13 15.00 -12.71
C ARG A 145 3.58 15.14 -12.27
N ALA A 146 3.84 15.16 -10.96
CA ALA A 146 5.20 15.24 -10.41
C ALA A 146 6.07 14.05 -10.86
N LYS A 147 5.50 12.85 -10.94
CA LYS A 147 6.21 11.67 -11.47
C LYS A 147 6.54 11.82 -12.95
N VAL A 148 5.60 12.27 -13.76
CA VAL A 148 5.82 12.49 -15.21
C VAL A 148 6.86 13.59 -15.44
N GLU A 149 6.82 14.70 -14.70
CA GLU A 149 7.82 15.77 -14.76
C GLU A 149 9.23 15.30 -14.36
N ARG A 150 9.32 14.35 -13.43
CA ARG A 150 10.59 13.70 -13.03
C ARG A 150 11.16 12.80 -14.15
N GLY A 151 10.36 12.45 -15.15
CA GLY A 151 10.74 11.59 -16.27
C GLY A 151 10.38 10.12 -16.08
N ASP A 152 9.50 9.80 -15.14
CA ASP A 152 9.00 8.44 -14.97
C ASP A 152 8.15 8.01 -16.17
N GLU A 153 8.27 6.76 -16.56
CA GLU A 153 7.35 6.16 -17.54
C GLU A 153 5.91 6.18 -17.03
N ILE A 154 4.97 6.52 -17.92
CA ILE A 154 3.55 6.49 -17.58
C ILE A 154 3.08 5.04 -17.49
N TRP A 155 2.83 4.59 -16.27
CA TRP A 155 2.33 3.25 -15.99
C TRP A 155 0.84 3.30 -15.66
N LYS A 156 0.03 2.71 -16.55
CA LYS A 156 -1.44 2.65 -16.42
C LYS A 156 -1.87 1.18 -16.39
N PRO A 157 -1.92 0.55 -15.21
CA PRO A 157 -2.43 -0.81 -15.10
C PRO A 157 -3.93 -0.82 -15.42
N ASP A 158 -4.40 -1.87 -16.08
CA ASP A 158 -5.83 -2.01 -16.29
C ASP A 158 -6.56 -2.46 -15.01
N ALA A 159 -7.87 -2.21 -14.98
CA ALA A 159 -8.71 -2.52 -13.81
C ALA A 159 -8.69 -4.02 -13.46
N LEU A 160 -8.57 -4.92 -14.43
CA LEU A 160 -8.50 -6.36 -14.19
C LEU A 160 -7.24 -6.74 -13.39
N PHE A 161 -6.07 -6.19 -13.77
CA PHE A 161 -4.82 -6.43 -13.04
C PHE A 161 -4.90 -5.94 -11.59
N LEU A 162 -5.48 -4.78 -11.38
CA LEU A 162 -5.65 -4.21 -10.04
C LEU A 162 -6.63 -5.02 -9.19
N LYS A 163 -7.76 -5.41 -9.76
CA LYS A 163 -8.72 -6.32 -9.11
C LYS A 163 -8.07 -7.67 -8.76
N PHE A 164 -7.18 -8.16 -9.61
CA PHE A 164 -6.41 -9.38 -9.36
C PHE A 164 -5.56 -9.24 -8.09
N ILE A 165 -4.77 -8.18 -7.98
CA ILE A 165 -3.93 -7.93 -6.81
C ILE A 165 -4.76 -7.77 -5.54
N GLU A 166 -5.80 -6.96 -5.57
CA GLU A 166 -6.68 -6.73 -4.43
C GLU A 166 -7.42 -8.02 -4.01
N THR A 167 -7.81 -8.84 -4.98
CA THR A 167 -8.42 -10.15 -4.68
C THR A 167 -7.46 -11.06 -3.93
N VAL A 168 -6.19 -11.11 -4.31
CA VAL A 168 -5.16 -11.89 -3.60
C VAL A 168 -4.94 -11.32 -2.21
N ARG A 169 -4.77 -10.00 -2.07
CA ARG A 169 -4.53 -9.33 -0.78
C ARG A 169 -5.68 -9.52 0.22
N ALA A 170 -6.91 -9.45 -0.26
CA ALA A 170 -8.10 -9.62 0.58
C ALA A 170 -8.31 -11.09 1.03
N ASN A 171 -7.64 -12.05 0.41
CA ASN A 171 -7.89 -13.48 0.61
C ASN A 171 -6.61 -14.30 0.88
N PHE A 172 -5.60 -13.72 1.50
CA PHE A 172 -4.36 -14.46 1.83
C PHE A 172 -4.61 -15.76 2.60
N ASN A 173 -5.59 -15.75 3.51
CA ASN A 173 -5.97 -16.91 4.32
C ASN A 173 -6.64 -18.06 3.52
N LYS A 174 -7.01 -17.83 2.29
CA LYS A 174 -7.60 -18.85 1.41
C LYS A 174 -6.56 -19.54 0.55
N ASN A 175 -5.38 -18.94 0.38
CA ASN A 175 -4.30 -19.43 -0.49
C ASN A 175 -4.82 -19.86 -1.87
N TYR A 176 -5.63 -19.01 -2.48
CA TYR A 176 -6.27 -19.32 -3.77
C TYR A 176 -5.25 -19.65 -4.85
N SER A 177 -5.53 -20.71 -5.63
CA SER A 177 -4.84 -20.98 -6.88
C SER A 177 -5.15 -19.89 -7.92
N LEU A 178 -4.32 -19.78 -8.95
CA LEU A 178 -4.56 -18.85 -10.06
C LEU A 178 -5.93 -19.09 -10.73
N GLU A 179 -6.31 -20.36 -10.91
CA GLU A 179 -7.63 -20.75 -11.43
C GLU A 179 -8.77 -20.20 -10.56
N GLN A 180 -8.67 -20.35 -9.24
CA GLN A 180 -9.70 -19.87 -8.31
C GLN A 180 -9.82 -18.34 -8.34
N VAL A 181 -8.70 -17.62 -8.44
CA VAL A 181 -8.70 -16.17 -8.60
C VAL A 181 -9.32 -15.76 -9.93
N ALA A 182 -8.96 -16.43 -11.03
CA ALA A 182 -9.51 -16.15 -12.35
C ALA A 182 -11.05 -16.36 -12.36
N ARG A 183 -11.52 -17.46 -11.78
CA ARG A 183 -12.96 -17.74 -11.64
C ARG A 183 -13.67 -16.66 -10.82
N LYS A 184 -13.09 -16.23 -9.72
CA LYS A 184 -13.66 -15.17 -8.85
C LYS A 184 -13.77 -13.82 -9.56
N LEU A 185 -12.85 -13.53 -10.48
CA LEU A 185 -12.82 -12.32 -11.29
C LEU A 185 -13.61 -12.41 -12.62
N GLY A 186 -14.24 -13.56 -12.91
CA GLY A 186 -14.97 -13.77 -14.17
C GLY A 186 -14.08 -13.74 -15.41
N THR A 187 -12.81 -14.20 -15.28
CA THR A 187 -11.80 -14.17 -16.35
C THR A 187 -11.06 -15.51 -16.46
N THR A 188 -10.02 -15.57 -17.28
CA THR A 188 -9.18 -16.76 -17.49
C THR A 188 -7.77 -16.57 -16.91
N GLU A 189 -7.10 -17.69 -16.57
CA GLU A 189 -5.69 -17.67 -16.15
C GLU A 189 -4.77 -17.07 -17.23
N ALA A 190 -5.08 -17.36 -18.51
CA ALA A 190 -4.33 -16.81 -19.65
C ALA A 190 -4.39 -15.28 -19.65
N LYS A 191 -5.56 -14.68 -19.42
CA LYS A 191 -5.73 -13.23 -19.38
C LYS A 191 -5.04 -12.62 -18.17
N LEU A 192 -5.12 -13.25 -16.99
CA LEU A 192 -4.37 -12.81 -15.81
C LEU A 192 -2.85 -12.89 -16.01
N ASN A 193 -2.35 -13.93 -16.69
CA ASN A 193 -0.94 -14.05 -17.02
C ASN A 193 -0.49 -12.98 -18.02
N GLU A 194 -1.30 -12.68 -19.04
CA GLU A 194 -1.06 -11.59 -20.00
C GLU A 194 -0.90 -10.25 -19.26
N GLN A 195 -1.89 -9.90 -18.44
CA GLN A 195 -1.88 -8.65 -17.67
C GLN A 195 -0.72 -8.59 -16.67
N SER A 196 -0.45 -9.68 -15.96
CA SER A 196 0.66 -9.73 -15.01
C SER A 196 2.01 -9.54 -15.69
N LYS A 197 2.24 -10.18 -16.84
CA LYS A 197 3.48 -10.01 -17.62
C LYS A 197 3.60 -8.58 -18.16
N LEU A 198 2.50 -7.99 -18.65
CA LEU A 198 2.48 -6.63 -19.15
C LEU A 198 2.89 -5.63 -18.07
N HIS A 199 2.35 -5.78 -16.85
CA HIS A 199 2.53 -4.79 -15.78
C HIS A 199 3.69 -5.07 -14.84
N THR A 200 4.20 -6.29 -14.75
CA THR A 200 5.26 -6.67 -13.79
C THR A 200 6.43 -7.45 -14.39
N GLY A 201 6.34 -7.83 -15.65
CA GLY A 201 7.30 -8.76 -16.26
C GLY A 201 7.21 -10.20 -15.71
N ARG A 202 6.30 -10.48 -14.77
CA ARG A 202 6.18 -11.77 -14.06
C ARG A 202 4.87 -12.47 -14.44
N THR A 203 4.81 -13.80 -14.29
CA THR A 203 3.56 -14.53 -14.41
C THR A 203 2.62 -14.21 -13.25
N ALA A 204 1.30 -14.35 -13.46
CA ALA A 204 0.30 -14.14 -12.41
C ALA A 204 0.55 -15.00 -11.17
N GLN A 205 0.99 -16.26 -11.35
CA GLN A 205 1.36 -17.14 -10.23
C GLN A 205 2.54 -16.57 -9.42
N ASN A 206 3.56 -15.99 -10.09
CA ASN A 206 4.69 -15.37 -9.40
C ASN A 206 4.29 -14.08 -8.68
N VAL A 207 3.31 -13.33 -9.20
CA VAL A 207 2.73 -12.18 -8.51
C VAL A 207 2.01 -12.61 -7.23
N ILE A 208 1.17 -13.66 -7.30
CA ILE A 208 0.53 -14.25 -6.11
C ILE A 208 1.57 -14.65 -5.07
N TYR A 209 2.60 -15.39 -5.48
CA TYR A 209 3.65 -15.84 -4.57
C TYR A 209 4.44 -14.68 -3.93
N GLY A 210 4.73 -13.64 -4.68
CA GLY A 210 5.37 -12.43 -4.16
C GLY A 210 4.51 -11.73 -3.09
N LEU A 211 3.21 -11.60 -3.33
CA LEU A 211 2.26 -11.02 -2.37
C LEU A 211 2.16 -11.85 -1.09
N ILE A 212 2.05 -13.19 -1.20
CA ILE A 212 2.01 -14.10 -0.06
C ILE A 212 3.33 -14.04 0.74
N ALA A 213 4.47 -14.03 0.07
CA ALA A 213 5.77 -13.93 0.73
C ALA A 213 5.95 -12.61 1.49
N SER A 214 5.52 -11.49 0.91
CA SER A 214 5.52 -10.18 1.58
C SER A 214 4.62 -10.17 2.81
N GLU A 215 3.44 -10.77 2.71
CA GLU A 215 2.54 -10.91 3.85
C GLU A 215 3.12 -11.81 4.95
N ALA A 216 3.75 -12.94 4.57
CA ALA A 216 4.43 -13.83 5.49
C ALA A 216 5.53 -13.11 6.30
N LYS A 217 6.33 -12.27 5.64
CA LYS A 217 7.36 -11.44 6.29
C LYS A 217 6.75 -10.53 7.36
N ARG A 218 5.65 -9.84 7.05
CA ARG A 218 4.93 -8.96 8.00
C ARG A 218 4.41 -9.73 9.22
N LEU A 219 3.78 -10.88 9.00
CA LEU A 219 3.25 -11.71 10.07
C LEU A 219 4.36 -12.24 10.98
N LEU A 220 5.50 -12.64 10.42
CA LEU A 220 6.65 -13.15 11.18
C LEU A 220 7.29 -12.08 12.09
N ILE A 221 7.34 -10.82 11.66
CA ILE A 221 8.04 -9.76 12.40
C ILE A 221 7.12 -9.06 13.40
N TYR A 222 5.91 -8.71 12.99
CA TYR A 222 5.12 -7.70 13.69
C TYR A 222 3.91 -8.24 14.46
N GLN A 223 3.57 -9.53 14.29
CA GLN A 223 2.40 -10.11 14.97
C GLN A 223 2.77 -11.12 16.07
N ASN A 224 4.07 -11.31 16.32
CA ASN A 224 4.58 -12.31 17.27
C ASN A 224 4.05 -13.74 17.02
N TYR A 225 3.63 -14.04 15.79
CA TYR A 225 3.17 -15.37 15.43
C TYR A 225 4.35 -16.34 15.29
N SER A 226 4.16 -17.57 15.74
CA SER A 226 5.04 -18.68 15.39
C SER A 226 4.99 -18.99 13.89
N VAL A 227 6.02 -19.62 13.36
CA VAL A 227 6.06 -20.07 11.95
C VAL A 227 4.83 -20.91 11.59
N LYS A 228 4.36 -21.75 12.54
CA LYS A 228 3.17 -22.59 12.37
C LYS A 228 1.89 -21.75 12.25
N GLU A 229 1.73 -20.75 13.10
CA GLU A 229 0.58 -19.85 13.04
C GLU A 229 0.56 -19.04 11.76
N VAL A 230 1.71 -18.52 11.31
CA VAL A 230 1.82 -17.81 10.03
C VAL A 230 1.41 -18.71 8.86
N ALA A 231 1.85 -19.97 8.84
CA ALA A 231 1.47 -20.93 7.81
C ALA A 231 -0.06 -21.06 7.70
N TYR A 232 -0.73 -21.29 8.83
CA TYR A 232 -2.19 -21.44 8.86
C TYR A 232 -2.92 -20.13 8.54
N GLN A 233 -2.42 -18.97 9.00
CA GLN A 233 -2.98 -17.66 8.65
C GLN A 233 -2.94 -17.36 7.15
N LEU A 234 -1.95 -17.91 6.44
CA LEU A 234 -1.80 -17.79 5.00
C LEU A 234 -2.44 -18.97 4.22
N GLY A 235 -3.24 -19.79 4.89
CA GLY A 235 -3.97 -20.89 4.26
C GLY A 235 -3.13 -22.08 3.83
N PHE A 236 -1.92 -22.24 4.36
CA PHE A 236 -1.14 -23.46 4.15
C PHE A 236 -1.62 -24.56 5.10
N ASN A 237 -1.87 -25.74 4.55
CA ASN A 237 -2.29 -26.90 5.35
C ASN A 237 -1.16 -27.51 6.19
N ASP A 238 0.10 -27.29 5.77
CA ASP A 238 1.28 -27.81 6.44
C ASP A 238 2.38 -26.75 6.57
N PRO A 239 2.86 -26.47 7.80
CA PRO A 239 3.95 -25.53 8.06
C PRO A 239 5.27 -25.89 7.38
N PHE A 240 5.51 -27.16 7.03
CA PHE A 240 6.70 -27.57 6.28
C PHE A 240 6.66 -27.05 4.85
N TYR A 241 5.51 -27.18 4.17
CA TYR A 241 5.32 -26.59 2.84
C TYR A 241 5.44 -25.07 2.85
N PHE A 242 4.87 -24.41 3.85
CA PHE A 242 5.06 -22.98 4.06
C PHE A 242 6.55 -22.63 4.23
N SER A 243 7.30 -23.35 5.04
CA SER A 243 8.70 -23.07 5.29
C SER A 243 9.55 -23.18 4.02
N ASN A 244 9.28 -24.18 3.18
CA ASN A 244 9.94 -24.35 1.90
C ASN A 244 9.54 -23.24 0.91
N PHE A 245 8.26 -22.89 0.84
CA PHE A 245 7.76 -21.77 0.05
C PHE A 245 8.46 -20.47 0.47
N PHE A 246 8.44 -20.15 1.76
CA PHE A 246 9.04 -18.93 2.28
C PHE A 246 10.54 -18.86 1.98
N LYS A 247 11.28 -19.95 2.25
CA LYS A 247 12.72 -20.02 1.95
C LYS A 247 13.02 -19.78 0.47
N LYS A 248 12.21 -20.35 -0.42
CA LYS A 248 12.33 -20.14 -1.88
C LYS A 248 12.16 -18.68 -2.28
N HIS A 249 11.25 -17.94 -1.64
CA HIS A 249 10.91 -16.56 -2.00
C HIS A 249 11.65 -15.49 -1.19
N ALA A 250 12.07 -15.80 0.04
CA ALA A 250 12.79 -14.88 0.93
C ALA A 250 14.31 -15.15 1.04
N GLY A 251 14.79 -16.26 0.45
CA GLY A 251 16.20 -16.66 0.48
C GLY A 251 16.67 -17.34 1.76
N ILE A 252 15.96 -17.15 2.90
CA ILE A 252 16.27 -17.73 4.21
C ILE A 252 15.02 -18.36 4.84
N SER A 253 15.21 -19.23 5.84
CA SER A 253 14.08 -19.87 6.50
C SER A 253 13.21 -18.88 7.28
N PRO A 254 11.89 -19.17 7.52
CA PRO A 254 11.04 -18.32 8.33
C PRO A 254 11.61 -18.03 9.72
N LYS A 255 12.15 -19.04 10.38
CA LYS A 255 12.77 -18.91 11.72
C LYS A 255 14.01 -18.01 11.68
N SER A 256 14.89 -18.19 10.70
CA SER A 256 16.08 -17.33 10.52
C SER A 256 15.68 -15.90 10.19
N TYR A 257 14.62 -15.72 9.40
CA TYR A 257 14.07 -14.41 9.06
C TYR A 257 13.54 -13.70 10.31
N GLN A 258 12.74 -14.39 11.11
CA GLN A 258 12.19 -13.89 12.36
C GLN A 258 13.30 -13.48 13.34
N SER A 259 14.32 -14.33 13.56
CA SER A 259 15.46 -14.00 14.43
C SER A 259 16.30 -12.82 13.94
N LYS A 260 16.41 -12.64 12.62
CA LYS A 260 17.21 -11.54 12.03
C LYS A 260 16.52 -10.18 12.13
N TYR A 261 15.19 -10.15 12.07
CA TYR A 261 14.40 -8.93 11.98
C TYR A 261 13.44 -8.73 13.18
N ALA A 262 13.53 -9.57 14.24
CA ALA A 262 12.81 -9.34 15.48
C ALA A 262 13.17 -7.96 16.06
N LEU A 263 12.15 -7.18 16.43
CA LEU A 263 12.26 -5.84 17.00
C LEU A 263 12.61 -5.91 18.49
#